data_05e67aaca4f492382698b2378e7a2f73
#
_entry.id   05e67aaca4f492382698b2378e7a2f73
#
_cell.length_a   1.000
_cell.length_b   1.000
_cell.length_c   1.000
_cell.angle_alpha   90.00
_cell.angle_beta   90.00
_cell.angle_gamma   90.00
#
_symmetry.space_group_name_H-M   'P 1'
#
loop_
_entity.id
_entity.type
_entity.pdbx_description
1 polymer ?
#
loop_
_entity_poly.entity_id
_entity_poly.type
_entity_poly.pdbx_seq_one_letter_code
_entity_poly.pdbx_strand_id
1 'polypeptide(L)'
;FNVLNEIMNLSDYVLSFLEKKKVKNVFTITGGAICFLMDAFSRNKNIKYTAVAHEQAGAMMADSYSRLGPNFSATMVTSGPGATNLLTGIACSWFDSIPSLHICGQVNKHELALYKVSTKKVRQVGFQETDIIAMAKPITKFTYQLKNENEIRYVLEKAFHISQEGRPGPVLIDIPMNLQRKVIDPKKLKSFYVKKKSIKNQKLINQINKILSHLKKSKRPAIIIGGGIRISKTNKELLFFLK
;
A
#
# COMPACT_ATOMS: atom_id res chain seq x y z
N PHE A 1 -6.60 -14.34 -19.16
CA PHE A 1 -8.02 -14.06 -18.86
C PHE A 1 -8.10 -12.67 -18.23
N ASN A 2 -8.91 -11.79 -18.83
CA ASN A 2 -9.02 -10.38 -18.43
C ASN A 2 -10.15 -10.25 -17.37
N VAL A 3 -9.96 -10.88 -16.21
CA VAL A 3 -10.94 -10.95 -15.10
C VAL A 3 -11.46 -9.56 -14.68
N LEU A 4 -10.65 -8.50 -14.86
CA LEU A 4 -11.05 -7.14 -14.53
C LEU A 4 -12.07 -6.49 -15.51
N ASN A 5 -12.60 -7.26 -16.46
CA ASN A 5 -13.60 -6.78 -17.43
C ASN A 5 -15.01 -7.31 -17.18
N GLU A 6 -15.21 -8.10 -16.13
CA GLU A 6 -16.50 -8.68 -15.78
C GLU A 6 -17.11 -7.99 -14.57
N ILE A 7 -18.45 -7.99 -14.49
CA ILE A 7 -19.20 -7.51 -13.32
C ILE A 7 -18.86 -8.42 -12.15
N MET A 8 -18.42 -7.87 -11.02
CA MET A 8 -17.98 -8.62 -9.86
C MET A 8 -18.20 -7.86 -8.55
N ASN A 9 -18.05 -8.55 -7.43
CA ASN A 9 -18.02 -7.88 -6.12
C ASN A 9 -16.74 -7.03 -5.97
N LEU A 10 -16.83 -5.94 -5.21
CA LEU A 10 -15.68 -5.08 -4.91
C LEU A 10 -14.52 -5.89 -4.27
N SER A 11 -14.84 -6.84 -3.39
CA SER A 11 -13.82 -7.71 -2.77
C SER A 11 -13.08 -8.56 -3.80
N ASP A 12 -13.77 -9.11 -4.80
CA ASP A 12 -13.14 -9.87 -5.88
C ASP A 12 -12.26 -8.97 -6.75
N TYR A 13 -12.71 -7.72 -6.98
CA TYR A 13 -11.91 -6.72 -7.68
C TYR A 13 -10.60 -6.39 -6.94
N VAL A 14 -10.66 -6.24 -5.62
CA VAL A 14 -9.45 -5.99 -4.80
C VAL A 14 -8.42 -7.10 -5.00
N LEU A 15 -8.83 -8.38 -4.91
CA LEU A 15 -7.91 -9.50 -5.13
C LEU A 15 -7.41 -9.56 -6.58
N SER A 16 -8.28 -9.39 -7.56
CA SER A 16 -7.88 -9.34 -8.98
C SER A 16 -6.90 -8.21 -9.26
N PHE A 17 -7.03 -7.05 -8.59
CA PHE A 17 -6.07 -5.96 -8.67
C PHE A 17 -4.71 -6.36 -8.07
N LEU A 18 -4.69 -6.96 -6.89
CA LEU A 18 -3.46 -7.44 -6.24
C LEU A 18 -2.74 -8.47 -7.12
N GLU A 19 -3.49 -9.42 -7.70
CA GLU A 19 -2.96 -10.39 -8.65
C GLU A 19 -2.31 -9.73 -9.87
N LYS A 20 -2.99 -8.77 -10.48
CA LYS A 20 -2.45 -7.97 -11.60
C LYS A 20 -1.17 -7.22 -11.23
N LYS A 21 -1.03 -6.83 -9.96
CA LYS A 21 0.18 -6.22 -9.42
C LYS A 21 1.22 -7.24 -8.96
N LYS A 22 1.02 -8.52 -9.26
CA LYS A 22 1.92 -9.64 -8.95
C LYS A 22 2.12 -9.87 -7.45
N VAL A 23 1.16 -9.45 -6.63
CA VAL A 23 1.09 -9.85 -5.22
C VAL A 23 0.73 -11.32 -5.18
N LYS A 24 1.61 -12.15 -4.63
CA LYS A 24 1.40 -13.60 -4.53
C LYS A 24 0.90 -14.03 -3.17
N ASN A 25 1.15 -13.23 -2.15
CA ASN A 25 0.78 -13.54 -0.78
C ASN A 25 0.27 -12.30 -0.05
N VAL A 26 -0.77 -12.47 0.76
CA VAL A 26 -1.32 -11.44 1.66
C VAL A 26 -1.18 -11.94 3.09
N PHE A 27 -0.62 -11.13 3.98
CA PHE A 27 -0.50 -11.46 5.40
C PHE A 27 -1.72 -10.94 6.14
N THR A 28 -2.41 -11.82 6.89
CA THR A 28 -3.73 -11.49 7.44
C THR A 28 -4.01 -12.15 8.78
N ILE A 29 -4.86 -11.49 9.56
CA ILE A 29 -5.69 -12.14 10.59
C ILE A 29 -7.14 -11.89 10.21
N THR A 30 -7.94 -12.93 10.26
CA THR A 30 -9.37 -12.84 9.95
C THR A 30 -10.10 -11.98 10.97
N GLY A 31 -11.22 -11.38 10.56
CA GLY A 31 -12.07 -10.60 11.45
C GLY A 31 -13.33 -10.11 10.75
N GLY A 32 -14.32 -9.71 11.53
CA GLY A 32 -15.66 -9.38 11.03
C GLY A 32 -15.66 -8.32 9.93
N ALA A 33 -14.87 -7.24 10.10
CA ALA A 33 -14.87 -6.12 9.16
C ALA A 33 -14.16 -6.42 7.82
N ILE A 34 -13.57 -7.61 7.63
CA ILE A 34 -12.98 -8.06 6.35
C ILE A 34 -13.57 -9.37 5.84
N CYS A 35 -14.69 -9.83 6.39
CA CYS A 35 -15.24 -11.13 6.05
C CYS A 35 -15.48 -11.31 4.54
N PHE A 36 -15.94 -10.29 3.81
CA PHE A 36 -16.16 -10.36 2.37
C PHE A 36 -14.84 -10.32 1.57
N LEU A 37 -13.82 -9.63 2.07
CA LEU A 37 -12.48 -9.67 1.49
C LEU A 37 -11.84 -11.04 1.68
N MET A 38 -12.03 -11.68 2.83
CA MET A 38 -11.54 -13.04 3.10
C MET A 38 -12.29 -14.07 2.25
N ASP A 39 -13.61 -13.94 2.09
CA ASP A 39 -14.40 -14.80 1.24
C ASP A 39 -13.94 -14.76 -0.24
N ALA A 40 -13.47 -13.62 -0.73
CA ALA A 40 -12.95 -13.49 -2.08
C ALA A 40 -11.71 -14.37 -2.36
N PHE A 41 -10.92 -14.76 -1.34
CA PHE A 41 -9.82 -15.72 -1.52
C PHE A 41 -10.29 -17.10 -1.94
N SER A 42 -11.51 -17.49 -1.60
CA SER A 42 -12.08 -18.77 -2.04
C SER A 42 -12.24 -18.84 -3.57
N ARG A 43 -12.47 -17.70 -4.19
CA ARG A 43 -12.68 -17.55 -5.65
C ARG A 43 -11.40 -17.21 -6.41
N ASN A 44 -10.39 -16.62 -5.76
CA ASN A 44 -9.10 -16.31 -6.38
C ASN A 44 -8.06 -17.39 -6.02
N LYS A 45 -7.63 -18.19 -6.99
CA LYS A 45 -6.67 -19.29 -6.79
C LYS A 45 -5.20 -18.87 -6.98
N ASN A 46 -4.94 -17.65 -7.41
CA ASN A 46 -3.59 -17.17 -7.78
C ASN A 46 -2.91 -16.39 -6.64
N ILE A 47 -3.69 -15.91 -5.67
CA ILE A 47 -3.19 -15.23 -4.47
C ILE A 47 -3.39 -16.14 -3.26
N LYS A 48 -2.31 -16.36 -2.52
CA LYS A 48 -2.35 -17.05 -1.23
C LYS A 48 -2.49 -16.02 -0.10
N TYR A 49 -3.03 -16.44 1.02
CA TYR A 49 -2.91 -15.70 2.25
C TYR A 49 -2.09 -16.50 3.26
N THR A 50 -1.38 -15.78 4.12
CA THR A 50 -0.69 -16.36 5.28
C THR A 50 -1.35 -15.80 6.52
N ALA A 51 -1.99 -16.66 7.29
CA ALA A 51 -2.53 -16.31 8.59
C ALA A 51 -1.37 -16.10 9.59
N VAL A 52 -1.41 -14.99 10.31
CA VAL A 52 -0.40 -14.63 11.32
C VAL A 52 -1.02 -14.62 12.71
N ALA A 53 -0.19 -14.74 13.75
CA ALA A 53 -0.67 -14.72 15.13
C ALA A 53 -0.89 -13.29 15.69
N HIS A 54 -0.34 -12.26 15.00
CA HIS A 54 -0.47 -10.86 15.38
C HIS A 54 -0.31 -9.97 14.14
N GLU A 55 -1.12 -8.91 14.00
CA GLU A 55 -1.12 -8.05 12.81
C GLU A 55 0.20 -7.30 12.61
N GLN A 56 0.88 -6.93 13.70
CA GLN A 56 2.21 -6.34 13.64
C GLN A 56 3.20 -7.29 12.95
N ALA A 57 3.17 -8.58 13.29
CA ALA A 57 4.00 -9.57 12.61
C ALA A 57 3.64 -9.67 11.13
N GLY A 58 2.35 -9.62 10.78
CA GLY A 58 1.89 -9.57 9.38
C GLY A 58 2.45 -8.38 8.62
N ALA A 59 2.44 -7.19 9.22
CA ALA A 59 3.00 -5.99 8.60
C ALA A 59 4.53 -6.08 8.43
N MET A 60 5.26 -6.64 9.42
CA MET A 60 6.71 -6.88 9.33
C MET A 60 7.05 -7.97 8.29
N MET A 61 6.21 -9.00 8.15
CA MET A 61 6.34 -10.00 7.08
C MET A 61 6.13 -9.37 5.71
N ALA A 62 5.14 -8.48 5.56
CA ALA A 62 4.90 -7.72 4.33
C ALA A 62 6.10 -6.82 3.99
N ASP A 63 6.66 -6.12 4.96
CA ASP A 63 7.87 -5.34 4.82
C ASP A 63 9.03 -6.21 4.31
N SER A 64 9.34 -7.30 5.00
CA SER A 64 10.42 -8.23 4.66
C SER A 64 10.24 -8.85 3.26
N TYR A 65 9.00 -9.23 2.92
CA TYR A 65 8.69 -9.78 1.60
C TYR A 65 8.95 -8.77 0.48
N SER A 66 8.62 -7.50 0.69
CA SER A 66 8.90 -6.42 -0.27
C SER A 66 10.40 -6.13 -0.40
N ARG A 67 11.20 -6.41 0.62
CA ARG A 67 12.68 -6.25 0.59
C ARG A 67 13.37 -7.28 -0.28
N LEU A 68 12.83 -8.49 -0.43
CA LEU A 68 13.49 -9.63 -1.06
C LEU A 68 13.43 -9.64 -2.61
N GLY A 69 13.07 -8.54 -3.24
CA GLY A 69 13.06 -8.48 -4.70
C GLY A 69 12.04 -7.50 -5.29
N PRO A 70 11.61 -7.70 -6.54
CA PRO A 70 10.63 -6.82 -7.17
C PRO A 70 9.20 -7.09 -6.66
N ASN A 71 9.08 -7.69 -5.49
CA ASN A 71 7.82 -8.09 -4.88
C ASN A 71 7.14 -6.87 -4.26
N PHE A 72 5.85 -6.79 -4.45
CA PHE A 72 4.98 -5.89 -3.72
C PHE A 72 4.12 -6.72 -2.79
N SER A 73 4.00 -6.32 -1.54
CA SER A 73 3.28 -7.07 -0.52
C SER A 73 2.03 -6.34 -0.05
N ALA A 74 1.12 -7.11 0.52
CA ALA A 74 -0.07 -6.57 1.14
C ALA A 74 -0.36 -7.24 2.49
N THR A 75 -0.98 -6.48 3.40
CA THR A 75 -1.68 -7.01 4.57
C THR A 75 -3.17 -6.75 4.43
N MET A 76 -3.98 -7.57 5.09
CA MET A 76 -5.43 -7.40 5.15
C MET A 76 -5.90 -7.73 6.56
N VAL A 77 -6.47 -6.74 7.27
CA VAL A 77 -6.85 -6.88 8.67
C VAL A 77 -8.18 -6.23 8.97
N THR A 78 -8.80 -6.62 10.08
CA THR A 78 -10.08 -6.07 10.53
C THR A 78 -9.92 -4.66 11.10
N SER A 79 -11.02 -4.02 11.46
CA SER A 79 -11.08 -2.70 12.12
C SER A 79 -10.53 -2.71 13.55
N GLY A 80 -10.46 -1.55 14.16
CA GLY A 80 -10.11 -1.38 15.56
C GLY A 80 -8.71 -1.88 15.91
N PRO A 81 -8.57 -2.78 16.90
CA PRO A 81 -7.27 -3.30 17.32
C PRO A 81 -6.50 -3.97 16.19
N GLY A 82 -7.19 -4.66 15.26
CA GLY A 82 -6.55 -5.27 14.11
C GLY A 82 -5.84 -4.24 13.22
N ALA A 83 -6.49 -3.12 12.95
CA ALA A 83 -5.90 -2.03 12.18
C ALA A 83 -4.78 -1.31 12.95
N THR A 84 -4.97 -1.01 14.24
CA THR A 84 -3.96 -0.29 15.04
C THR A 84 -2.70 -1.12 15.28
N ASN A 85 -2.82 -2.44 15.38
CA ASN A 85 -1.68 -3.35 15.51
C ASN A 85 -0.74 -3.33 14.29
N LEU A 86 -1.20 -2.89 13.10
CA LEU A 86 -0.33 -2.74 11.92
C LEU A 86 0.67 -1.59 12.06
N LEU A 87 0.38 -0.56 12.87
CA LEU A 87 1.09 0.72 12.83
C LEU A 87 2.60 0.59 13.04
N THR A 88 3.04 -0.26 13.95
CA THR A 88 4.48 -0.50 14.17
C THR A 88 5.16 -1.05 12.91
N GLY A 89 4.58 -2.06 12.25
CA GLY A 89 5.15 -2.62 11.03
C GLY A 89 5.07 -1.63 9.84
N ILE A 90 4.01 -0.82 9.76
CA ILE A 90 3.90 0.28 8.79
C ILE A 90 5.03 1.30 9.01
N ALA A 91 5.33 1.66 10.28
CA ALA A 91 6.42 2.56 10.61
C ALA A 91 7.80 2.00 10.20
N CYS A 92 8.03 0.69 10.36
CA CYS A 92 9.25 0.03 9.85
C CYS A 92 9.40 0.23 8.33
N SER A 93 8.33 -0.01 7.57
CA SER A 93 8.32 0.21 6.11
C SER A 93 8.52 1.69 5.74
N TRP A 94 7.97 2.61 6.53
CA TRP A 94 8.14 4.05 6.34
C TRP A 94 9.59 4.49 6.50
N PHE A 95 10.25 4.10 7.59
CA PHE A 95 11.64 4.48 7.87
C PHE A 95 12.60 3.95 6.81
N ASP A 96 12.40 2.72 6.35
CA ASP A 96 13.28 2.06 5.40
C ASP A 96 12.85 2.22 3.94
N SER A 97 11.81 3.00 3.68
CA SER A 97 11.32 3.29 2.31
C SER A 97 10.87 2.04 1.56
N ILE A 98 10.17 1.13 2.24
CA ILE A 98 9.68 -0.12 1.67
C ILE A 98 8.24 0.04 1.18
N PRO A 99 7.94 -0.20 -0.09
CA PRO A 99 6.59 -0.11 -0.61
C PRO A 99 5.75 -1.30 -0.13
N SER A 100 4.62 -1.03 0.52
CA SER A 100 3.66 -2.03 0.98
C SER A 100 2.25 -1.45 0.96
N LEU A 101 1.24 -2.31 0.78
CA LEU A 101 -0.17 -1.95 0.83
C LEU A 101 -0.82 -2.59 2.05
N HIS A 102 -1.40 -1.76 2.89
CA HIS A 102 -2.16 -2.21 4.05
C HIS A 102 -3.64 -1.95 3.80
N ILE A 103 -4.45 -3.00 3.82
CA ILE A 103 -5.91 -2.93 3.65
C ILE A 103 -6.53 -3.22 5.01
N CYS A 104 -7.30 -2.26 5.51
CA CYS A 104 -8.10 -2.42 6.71
C CYS A 104 -9.57 -2.55 6.32
N GLY A 105 -10.28 -3.44 6.99
CA GLY A 105 -11.73 -3.37 7.01
C GLY A 105 -12.22 -2.33 8.00
N GLN A 106 -13.43 -1.86 7.81
CA GLN A 106 -14.10 -0.90 8.68
C GLN A 106 -15.55 -1.33 8.91
N VAL A 107 -16.15 -0.84 9.96
CA VAL A 107 -17.60 -0.97 10.19
C VAL A 107 -18.38 -0.43 8.98
N ASN A 108 -19.66 -0.75 8.89
CA ASN A 108 -20.47 -0.23 7.79
C ASN A 108 -20.47 1.30 7.80
N LYS A 109 -20.47 1.90 6.64
CA LYS A 109 -20.39 3.37 6.50
C LYS A 109 -21.43 4.12 7.34
N HIS A 110 -22.66 3.61 7.43
CA HIS A 110 -23.72 4.23 8.22
C HIS A 110 -23.51 4.09 9.75
N GLU A 111 -22.59 3.22 10.18
CA GLU A 111 -22.22 3.05 11.59
C GLU A 111 -21.06 3.94 12.01
N LEU A 112 -20.38 4.60 11.05
CA LEU A 112 -19.30 5.53 11.35
C LEU A 112 -19.85 6.79 12.02
N ALA A 113 -19.25 7.21 13.14
CA ALA A 113 -19.62 8.43 13.84
C ALA A 113 -19.53 9.67 12.94
N LEU A 114 -18.56 9.68 12.03
CA LEU A 114 -18.35 10.76 11.03
C LEU A 114 -19.58 11.02 10.15
N TYR A 115 -20.40 10.00 9.88
CA TYR A 115 -21.58 10.10 9.00
C TYR A 115 -22.89 10.28 9.77
N LYS A 116 -22.84 10.37 11.10
CA LYS A 116 -24.05 10.64 11.90
C LYS A 116 -24.27 12.14 12.08
N VAL A 117 -25.44 12.60 11.68
CA VAL A 117 -25.87 14.01 11.76
C VAL A 117 -26.18 14.45 13.21
N SER A 118 -26.11 13.56 14.20
CA SER A 118 -26.36 13.87 15.59
C SER A 118 -25.35 14.89 16.12
N THR A 119 -25.87 15.97 16.69
CA THR A 119 -25.08 17.06 17.28
C THR A 119 -24.25 16.66 18.51
N LYS A 120 -24.51 15.50 19.09
CA LYS A 120 -23.73 14.96 20.22
C LYS A 120 -22.54 14.16 19.67
N LYS A 121 -21.31 14.65 19.89
CA LYS A 121 -20.09 13.89 19.62
C LYS A 121 -20.04 12.67 20.54
N VAL A 122 -20.23 11.50 19.96
CA VAL A 122 -19.99 10.22 20.65
C VAL A 122 -18.59 9.73 20.28
N ARG A 123 -17.95 9.02 21.21
CA ARG A 123 -16.60 8.46 20.95
C ARG A 123 -16.63 7.48 19.79
N GLN A 124 -17.65 6.64 19.71
CA GLN A 124 -17.76 5.51 18.79
C GLN A 124 -19.23 5.18 18.58
N VAL A 125 -19.59 4.79 17.37
CA VAL A 125 -20.93 4.29 17.00
C VAL A 125 -20.85 2.83 16.61
N GLY A 126 -20.03 2.50 15.60
CA GLY A 126 -19.79 1.12 15.17
C GLY A 126 -18.85 0.36 16.10
N PHE A 127 -19.01 -0.95 16.16
CA PHE A 127 -18.18 -1.81 17.02
C PHE A 127 -16.70 -1.75 16.57
N GLN A 128 -15.82 -1.33 17.46
CA GLN A 128 -14.39 -1.13 17.18
C GLN A 128 -14.10 -0.16 16.03
N GLU A 129 -15.01 0.79 15.80
CA GLU A 129 -14.74 1.91 14.89
C GLU A 129 -13.47 2.66 15.32
N THR A 130 -12.56 2.88 14.37
CA THR A 130 -11.30 3.58 14.65
C THR A 130 -10.92 4.43 13.44
N ASP A 131 -10.51 5.67 13.68
CA ASP A 131 -9.95 6.53 12.64
C ASP A 131 -8.49 6.13 12.33
N ILE A 132 -8.34 4.98 11.70
CA ILE A 132 -7.03 4.46 11.30
C ILE A 132 -6.37 5.35 10.26
N ILE A 133 -7.15 6.12 9.50
CA ILE A 133 -6.62 7.06 8.50
C ILE A 133 -5.82 8.16 9.19
N ALA A 134 -6.38 8.80 10.22
CA ALA A 134 -5.66 9.83 10.98
C ALA A 134 -4.42 9.25 11.68
N MET A 135 -4.53 8.05 12.25
CA MET A 135 -3.44 7.39 12.98
C MET A 135 -2.27 7.00 12.08
N ALA A 136 -2.54 6.48 10.87
CA ALA A 136 -1.52 6.02 9.94
C ALA A 136 -0.94 7.14 9.06
N LYS A 137 -1.62 8.28 8.94
CA LYS A 137 -1.25 9.37 8.03
C LYS A 137 0.22 9.82 8.15
N PRO A 138 0.81 10.02 9.35
CA PRO A 138 2.19 10.51 9.47
C PRO A 138 3.26 9.48 9.09
N ILE A 139 2.91 8.20 8.99
CA ILE A 139 3.84 7.10 8.70
C ILE A 139 3.49 6.37 7.39
N THR A 140 2.74 7.01 6.50
CA THR A 140 2.38 6.46 5.19
C THR A 140 2.47 7.54 4.12
N LYS A 141 2.67 7.11 2.87
CA LYS A 141 2.66 8.03 1.71
C LYS A 141 1.25 8.39 1.26
N PHE A 142 0.29 7.53 1.54
CA PHE A 142 -1.11 7.73 1.19
C PHE A 142 -2.00 6.93 2.12
N THR A 143 -3.04 7.55 2.62
CA THR A 143 -4.13 6.91 3.36
C THR A 143 -5.46 7.32 2.76
N TYR A 144 -6.39 6.40 2.67
CA TYR A 144 -7.73 6.71 2.16
C TYR A 144 -8.77 5.75 2.73
N GLN A 145 -9.87 6.30 3.26
CA GLN A 145 -11.08 5.54 3.54
C GLN A 145 -12.02 5.61 2.34
N LEU A 146 -12.42 4.44 1.83
CA LEU A 146 -13.28 4.36 0.66
C LEU A 146 -14.67 4.94 0.96
N LYS A 147 -15.11 5.90 0.16
CA LYS A 147 -16.39 6.59 0.36
C LYS A 147 -17.55 5.96 -0.40
N ASN A 148 -17.25 5.38 -1.58
CA ASN A 148 -18.22 4.64 -2.38
C ASN A 148 -17.49 3.59 -3.25
N GLU A 149 -18.24 2.63 -3.75
CA GLU A 149 -17.71 1.50 -4.52
C GLU A 149 -17.04 1.90 -5.84
N ASN A 150 -17.47 3.02 -6.45
CA ASN A 150 -16.96 3.44 -7.76
C ASN A 150 -15.55 4.03 -7.70
N GLU A 151 -15.04 4.34 -6.50
CA GLU A 151 -13.70 4.88 -6.31
C GLU A 151 -12.63 3.80 -6.23
N ILE A 152 -12.99 2.53 -6.06
CA ILE A 152 -12.05 1.47 -5.72
C ILE A 152 -10.90 1.35 -6.72
N ARG A 153 -11.17 1.40 -8.01
CA ARG A 153 -10.14 1.34 -9.06
C ARG A 153 -9.17 2.49 -8.95
N TYR A 154 -9.68 3.70 -8.87
CA TYR A 154 -8.86 4.92 -8.79
C TYR A 154 -7.99 4.90 -7.53
N VAL A 155 -8.56 4.52 -6.38
CA VAL A 155 -7.88 4.50 -5.09
C VAL A 155 -6.76 3.46 -5.06
N LEU A 156 -7.02 2.23 -5.53
CA LEU A 156 -6.01 1.16 -5.58
C LEU A 156 -4.87 1.49 -6.55
N GLU A 157 -5.19 1.97 -7.75
CA GLU A 157 -4.19 2.37 -8.76
C GLU A 157 -3.33 3.52 -8.25
N LYS A 158 -3.92 4.52 -7.60
CA LYS A 158 -3.23 5.65 -6.98
C LYS A 158 -2.34 5.22 -5.81
N ALA A 159 -2.86 4.40 -4.90
CA ALA A 159 -2.12 3.89 -3.76
C ALA A 159 -0.88 3.10 -4.22
N PHE A 160 -1.05 2.19 -5.18
CA PHE A 160 0.04 1.42 -5.75
C PHE A 160 1.10 2.32 -6.41
N HIS A 161 0.68 3.32 -7.19
CA HIS A 161 1.61 4.26 -7.81
C HIS A 161 2.38 5.05 -6.76
N ILE A 162 1.67 5.68 -5.81
CA ILE A 162 2.30 6.52 -4.77
C ILE A 162 3.25 5.70 -3.90
N SER A 163 2.93 4.43 -3.61
CA SER A 163 3.83 3.58 -2.81
C SER A 163 5.22 3.43 -3.42
N GLN A 164 5.35 3.54 -4.73
CA GLN A 164 6.59 3.30 -5.48
C GLN A 164 7.21 4.57 -6.07
N GLU A 165 6.46 5.66 -6.20
CA GLU A 165 6.95 6.91 -6.79
C GLU A 165 7.95 7.63 -5.87
N GLY A 166 9.03 8.14 -6.46
CA GLY A 166 10.07 8.87 -5.72
C GLY A 166 10.71 8.00 -4.64
N ARG A 167 10.76 8.48 -3.39
CA ARG A 167 11.12 7.65 -2.24
C ARG A 167 9.95 6.70 -1.94
N PRO A 168 10.11 5.37 -2.08
CA PRO A 168 9.03 4.43 -1.83
C PRO A 168 8.55 4.43 -0.37
N GLY A 169 7.41 3.83 -0.11
CA GLY A 169 6.90 3.72 1.25
C GLY A 169 5.51 3.09 1.32
N PRO A 170 5.02 2.81 2.53
CA PRO A 170 3.75 2.16 2.77
C PRO A 170 2.56 3.06 2.43
N VAL A 171 1.45 2.42 2.10
CA VAL A 171 0.13 3.05 1.90
C VAL A 171 -0.94 2.25 2.61
N LEU A 172 -2.03 2.91 3.03
CA LEU A 172 -3.13 2.28 3.74
C LEU A 172 -4.47 2.65 3.10
N ILE A 173 -5.33 1.65 2.88
CA ILE A 173 -6.70 1.81 2.41
C ILE A 173 -7.64 1.18 3.43
N ASP A 174 -8.64 1.93 3.84
CA ASP A 174 -9.68 1.51 4.77
C ASP A 174 -10.99 1.30 3.99
N ILE A 175 -11.56 0.08 4.04
CA ILE A 175 -12.71 -0.31 3.21
C ILE A 175 -13.88 -0.69 4.09
N PRO A 176 -14.91 0.17 4.23
CA PRO A 176 -16.13 -0.16 4.97
C PRO A 176 -16.78 -1.45 4.48
N MET A 177 -17.22 -2.28 5.43
CA MET A 177 -17.72 -3.65 5.17
C MET A 177 -18.90 -3.68 4.19
N ASN A 178 -19.81 -2.70 4.27
CA ASN A 178 -20.94 -2.64 3.33
C ASN A 178 -20.52 -2.35 1.88
N LEU A 179 -19.35 -1.75 1.65
CA LEU A 179 -18.83 -1.52 0.30
C LEU A 179 -18.16 -2.78 -0.26
N GLN A 180 -17.56 -3.61 0.59
CA GLN A 180 -16.86 -4.84 0.17
C GLN A 180 -17.74 -5.79 -0.64
N ARG A 181 -19.04 -5.86 -0.34
CA ARG A 181 -20.03 -6.71 -1.03
C ARG A 181 -20.77 -6.05 -2.21
N LYS A 182 -20.46 -4.79 -2.52
CA LYS A 182 -21.09 -4.10 -3.64
C LYS A 182 -20.65 -4.67 -4.97
N VAL A 183 -21.61 -4.83 -5.87
CA VAL A 183 -21.36 -5.23 -7.25
C VAL A 183 -20.91 -4.02 -8.04
N ILE A 184 -19.84 -4.17 -8.78
CA ILE A 184 -19.23 -3.12 -9.61
C ILE A 184 -19.01 -3.60 -11.04
N ASP A 185 -19.01 -2.67 -11.97
CA ASP A 185 -18.56 -2.89 -13.35
C ASP A 185 -17.18 -2.19 -13.54
N PRO A 186 -16.09 -2.96 -13.52
CA PRO A 186 -14.75 -2.40 -13.63
C PRO A 186 -14.50 -1.53 -14.87
N LYS A 187 -15.26 -1.74 -15.96
CA LYS A 187 -15.14 -0.95 -17.19
C LYS A 187 -15.63 0.48 -17.01
N LYS A 188 -16.59 0.69 -16.11
CA LYS A 188 -17.17 2.00 -15.81
C LYS A 188 -16.41 2.77 -14.76
N LEU A 189 -15.48 2.12 -14.05
CA LEU A 189 -14.72 2.76 -12.98
C LEU A 189 -13.63 3.68 -13.54
N LYS A 190 -13.51 4.86 -12.93
CA LYS A 190 -12.45 5.82 -13.22
C LYS A 190 -11.09 5.22 -12.88
N SER A 191 -10.15 5.29 -13.84
CA SER A 191 -8.76 4.92 -13.62
C SER A 191 -7.92 6.11 -13.13
N PHE A 192 -6.78 5.81 -12.50
CA PHE A 192 -5.77 6.79 -12.13
C PHE A 192 -4.71 6.89 -13.23
N TYR A 193 -4.49 8.08 -13.76
CA TYR A 193 -3.48 8.36 -14.79
C TYR A 193 -2.37 9.25 -14.27
N VAL A 194 -1.14 8.82 -14.52
CA VAL A 194 0.06 9.60 -14.22
C VAL A 194 0.50 10.34 -15.47
N LYS A 195 0.53 11.66 -15.41
CA LYS A 195 1.20 12.44 -16.46
C LYS A 195 2.72 12.23 -16.32
N LYS A 196 3.34 11.59 -17.30
CA LYS A 196 4.82 11.49 -17.35
C LYS A 196 5.41 12.90 -17.42
N LYS A 197 6.08 13.33 -16.37
CA LYS A 197 6.89 14.54 -16.40
C LYS A 197 8.26 14.18 -16.97
N SER A 198 8.64 14.75 -18.09
CA SER A 198 10.03 14.73 -18.56
C SER A 198 10.88 15.60 -17.62
N ILE A 199 11.73 14.99 -16.84
CA ILE A 199 12.63 15.72 -15.93
C ILE A 199 13.99 15.82 -16.62
N LYS A 200 14.17 16.84 -17.47
CA LYS A 200 15.52 17.34 -17.77
C LYS A 200 15.93 18.24 -16.58
N ASN A 201 16.62 17.66 -15.62
CA ASN A 201 17.03 18.41 -14.42
C ASN A 201 18.48 18.85 -14.55
N GLN A 202 18.72 19.98 -15.23
CA GLN A 202 20.07 20.57 -15.40
C GLN A 202 20.75 20.80 -14.04
N LYS A 203 19.99 21.15 -13.02
CA LYS A 203 20.51 21.32 -11.64
C LYS A 203 21.10 20.01 -11.10
N LEU A 204 20.42 18.88 -11.33
CA LEU A 204 20.91 17.55 -10.93
C LEU A 204 22.20 17.19 -11.68
N ILE A 205 22.26 17.42 -12.99
CA ILE A 205 23.47 17.18 -13.79
C ILE A 205 24.65 17.99 -13.25
N ASN A 206 24.45 19.27 -12.94
CA ASN A 206 25.49 20.13 -12.37
C ASN A 206 25.97 19.62 -11.00
N GLN A 207 25.05 19.14 -10.15
CA GLN A 207 25.39 18.53 -8.85
C GLN A 207 26.21 17.24 -9.03
N ILE A 208 25.84 16.37 -9.95
CA ILE A 208 26.56 15.15 -10.27
C ILE A 208 27.98 15.48 -10.74
N ASN A 209 28.13 16.42 -11.65
CA ASN A 209 29.45 16.84 -12.16
C ASN A 209 30.35 17.39 -11.04
N LYS A 210 29.77 18.13 -10.07
CA LYS A 210 30.50 18.60 -8.90
C LYS A 210 30.98 17.43 -8.02
N ILE A 211 30.14 16.44 -7.76
CA ILE A 211 30.50 15.23 -7.00
C ILE A 211 31.63 14.47 -7.71
N LEU A 212 31.53 14.24 -9.02
CA LEU A 212 32.57 13.57 -9.81
C LEU A 212 33.90 14.33 -9.77
N SER A 213 33.87 15.66 -9.81
CA SER A 213 35.07 16.48 -9.68
C SER A 213 35.75 16.31 -8.31
N HIS A 214 34.97 16.24 -7.22
CA HIS A 214 35.50 16.00 -5.87
C HIS A 214 36.12 14.58 -5.76
N LEU A 215 35.43 13.56 -6.28
CA LEU A 215 35.94 12.18 -6.28
C LEU A 215 37.27 12.06 -7.03
N LYS A 216 37.39 12.67 -8.22
CA LYS A 216 38.64 12.68 -9.01
C LYS A 216 39.81 13.35 -8.30
N LYS A 217 39.56 14.32 -7.44
CA LYS A 217 40.61 15.04 -6.66
C LYS A 217 40.95 14.36 -5.33
N SER A 218 40.10 13.40 -4.90
CA SER A 218 40.28 12.70 -3.63
C SER A 218 41.41 11.69 -3.71
N LYS A 219 42.29 11.69 -2.71
CA LYS A 219 43.35 10.68 -2.59
C LYS A 219 42.88 9.37 -1.96
N ARG A 220 41.82 9.41 -1.18
CA ARG A 220 41.25 8.25 -0.46
C ARG A 220 39.71 8.32 -0.45
N PRO A 221 39.05 8.16 -1.59
CA PRO A 221 37.59 8.21 -1.62
C PRO A 221 37.01 7.02 -0.86
N ALA A 222 35.90 7.26 -0.12
CA ALA A 222 35.12 6.20 0.51
C ALA A 222 33.66 6.33 0.04
N ILE A 223 33.02 5.21 -0.21
CA ILE A 223 31.62 5.14 -0.65
C ILE A 223 30.84 4.29 0.33
N ILE A 224 29.79 4.88 0.92
CA ILE A 224 28.85 4.16 1.77
C ILE A 224 27.66 3.72 0.92
N ILE A 225 27.44 2.40 0.84
CA ILE A 225 26.36 1.80 0.05
C ILE A 225 25.24 1.36 0.96
N GLY A 226 24.02 1.86 0.71
CA GLY A 226 22.81 1.51 1.46
C GLY A 226 21.74 0.84 0.60
N GLY A 227 20.59 0.55 1.21
CA GLY A 227 19.43 -0.10 0.57
C GLY A 227 18.87 0.64 -0.65
N GLY A 228 19.16 1.94 -0.80
CA GLY A 228 18.72 2.76 -1.93
C GLY A 228 19.15 2.23 -3.30
N ILE A 229 20.31 1.60 -3.38
CA ILE A 229 20.81 0.99 -4.63
C ILE A 229 19.88 -0.13 -5.11
N ARG A 230 19.43 -0.98 -4.20
CA ARG A 230 18.50 -2.07 -4.51
C ARG A 230 17.12 -1.52 -4.88
N ILE A 231 16.63 -0.54 -4.13
CA ILE A 231 15.33 0.11 -4.36
C ILE A 231 15.30 0.78 -5.73
N SER A 232 16.38 1.46 -6.12
CA SER A 232 16.51 2.10 -7.44
C SER A 232 16.82 1.14 -8.57
N LYS A 233 17.10 -0.15 -8.25
CA LYS A 233 17.51 -1.19 -9.22
C LYS A 233 18.79 -0.85 -9.98
N THR A 234 19.71 -0.12 -9.37
CA THR A 234 20.96 0.38 -9.98
C THR A 234 22.19 -0.40 -9.55
N ASN A 235 22.04 -1.70 -9.23
CA ASN A 235 23.16 -2.56 -8.82
C ASN A 235 24.24 -2.69 -9.92
N LYS A 236 23.83 -2.79 -11.18
CA LYS A 236 24.77 -2.92 -12.32
C LYS A 236 25.57 -1.63 -12.54
N GLU A 237 24.89 -0.50 -12.46
CA GLU A 237 25.48 0.83 -12.59
C GLU A 237 26.47 1.09 -11.43
N LEU A 238 26.12 0.67 -10.20
CA LEU A 238 27.04 0.75 -9.06
C LEU A 238 28.32 -0.09 -9.32
N LEU A 239 28.18 -1.34 -9.73
CA LEU A 239 29.33 -2.21 -10.00
C LEU A 239 30.22 -1.66 -11.13
N PHE A 240 29.62 -1.01 -12.12
CA PHE A 240 30.38 -0.31 -13.17
C PHE A 240 31.10 0.93 -12.63
N PHE A 241 30.46 1.70 -11.76
CA PHE A 241 31.03 2.91 -11.17
C PHE A 241 32.19 2.61 -10.22
N LEU A 242 32.23 1.44 -9.57
CA LEU A 242 33.26 1.04 -8.62
C LEU A 242 34.54 0.46 -9.32
N LYS A 243 34.50 0.22 -10.60
CA LYS A 243 35.66 -0.18 -11.43
C LYS A 243 36.46 1.02 -11.90
#